data_dc096f2abd8ab65d5da06f1cf8264b29
#
_entry.id   dc096f2abd8ab65d5da06f1cf8264b29
#
_cell.length_a   1.000
_cell.length_b   1.000
_cell.length_c   1.000
_cell.angle_alpha   90.00
_cell.angle_beta   90.00
_cell.angle_gamma   90.00
#
_symmetry.space_group_name_H-M   'P 1'
#
loop_
_entity.id
_entity.type
_entity.pdbx_description
1 polymer ?
#
loop_
_entity_poly.entity_id
_entity_poly.type
_entity_poly.pdbx_seq_one_letter_code
_entity_poly.pdbx_strand_id
1 'polypeptide(L)'
;MLQLGTEQFKLCNGMTRRGFLQAGALGMGGLTLSQLLHLEAQAGISGSNKAIIMIYLVGAPPHQDMYDLKPDAPAEIRGDFQPISTNVNGIQICEHMPNLAKIMDKCVPLRAVVGSPNGSHDSYICYTGRAKVNEPTGGWPSMGSTISSLQGPTSPDVPAFVGLAPNAGHPPYGSPGLPGFLGISHAAFRPSGPARSDMVLNGANKDRLTDRTALLAQFDQFRRKMDSDRVFDQVGDITEQALGILTSSKLARALDLSNEDPATLELYGQGHEARYGDGAPRNNQHFLLARRLVEAGCRVVTLNFG
;
A
#
# COMPACT_ATOMS: atom_id res chain seq x y z
N MET A 1 4.16 14.20 -38.16
CA MET A 1 5.52 14.26 -37.66
C MET A 1 5.55 15.31 -36.55
N LEU A 2 5.49 14.92 -35.30
CA LEU A 2 5.48 15.83 -34.15
C LEU A 2 6.93 16.23 -33.84
N GLN A 3 7.27 17.49 -34.06
CA GLN A 3 8.53 18.08 -33.58
C GLN A 3 8.35 18.43 -32.10
N LEU A 4 8.88 17.61 -31.23
CA LEU A 4 9.04 17.93 -29.81
C LEU A 4 10.40 18.59 -29.62
N GLY A 5 10.39 19.80 -29.12
CA GLY A 5 11.46 20.76 -28.81
C GLY A 5 12.93 20.29 -28.81
N THR A 6 13.80 21.17 -29.19
CA THR A 6 15.24 20.97 -29.49
C THR A 6 16.17 20.89 -28.26
N GLU A 7 15.68 20.83 -27.03
CA GLU A 7 16.55 20.70 -25.88
C GLU A 7 16.95 19.23 -25.63
N GLN A 8 18.25 18.97 -25.77
CA GLN A 8 18.88 17.67 -25.53
C GLN A 8 19.06 17.42 -24.03
N PHE A 9 18.01 17.00 -23.35
CA PHE A 9 18.16 16.43 -21.99
C PHE A 9 18.75 15.02 -22.10
N LYS A 10 19.97 14.85 -21.56
CA LYS A 10 20.60 13.53 -21.39
C LYS A 10 20.21 12.94 -20.06
N LEU A 11 19.82 11.66 -20.04
CA LEU A 11 19.66 10.88 -18.81
C LEU A 11 21.03 10.64 -18.16
N CYS A 12 21.08 10.32 -16.86
CA CYS A 12 22.31 10.10 -16.09
C CYS A 12 23.24 9.02 -16.68
N ASN A 13 22.72 8.14 -17.54
CA ASN A 13 23.47 7.12 -18.30
C ASN A 13 23.95 7.57 -19.68
N GLY A 14 23.81 8.87 -20.01
CA GLY A 14 24.24 9.45 -21.30
C GLY A 14 23.27 9.25 -22.46
N MET A 15 22.19 8.49 -22.33
CA MET A 15 21.19 8.33 -23.38
C MET A 15 20.24 9.52 -23.46
N THR A 16 19.90 9.93 -24.68
CA THR A 16 18.85 10.93 -24.90
C THR A 16 17.46 10.27 -24.76
N ARG A 17 16.44 11.05 -24.34
CA ARG A 17 15.04 10.57 -24.31
C ARG A 17 14.61 9.99 -25.65
N ARG A 18 15.03 10.58 -26.75
CA ARG A 18 14.75 10.10 -28.11
C ARG A 18 15.45 8.76 -28.40
N GLY A 19 16.70 8.60 -27.96
CA GLY A 19 17.45 7.34 -28.08
C GLY A 19 16.82 6.22 -27.23
N PHE A 20 16.33 6.55 -26.04
CA PHE A 20 15.59 5.60 -25.19
C PHE A 20 14.29 5.14 -25.84
N LEU A 21 13.51 6.08 -26.41
CA LEU A 21 12.27 5.75 -27.12
C LEU A 21 12.51 4.96 -28.42
N GLN A 22 13.60 5.27 -29.14
CA GLN A 22 13.99 4.53 -30.34
C GLN A 22 14.53 3.14 -30.03
N ALA A 23 15.34 2.99 -28.98
CA ALA A 23 15.81 1.67 -28.54
C ALA A 23 14.65 0.78 -28.05
N GLY A 24 13.68 1.36 -27.34
CA GLY A 24 12.46 0.64 -26.94
C GLY A 24 11.61 0.19 -28.13
N ALA A 25 11.54 0.98 -29.20
CA ALA A 25 10.78 0.63 -30.40
C ALA A 25 11.49 -0.42 -31.27
N LEU A 26 12.82 -0.43 -31.31
CA LEU A 26 13.60 -1.34 -32.12
C LEU A 26 13.90 -2.67 -31.43
N GLY A 27 14.04 -2.65 -30.09
CA GLY A 27 14.43 -3.84 -29.31
C GLY A 27 13.35 -4.90 -29.15
N MET A 28 12.08 -4.57 -29.42
CA MET A 28 10.93 -5.46 -29.20
C MET A 28 10.08 -5.71 -30.46
N GLY A 29 10.74 -5.81 -31.61
CA GLY A 29 10.03 -6.13 -32.86
C GLY A 29 9.03 -5.08 -33.33
N GLY A 30 9.28 -3.79 -33.02
CA GLY A 30 8.45 -2.67 -33.44
C GLY A 30 7.30 -2.31 -32.50
N LEU A 31 7.14 -2.99 -31.38
CA LEU A 31 6.13 -2.64 -30.37
C LEU A 31 6.60 -1.42 -29.55
N THR A 32 5.72 -0.42 -29.45
CA THR A 32 5.93 0.70 -28.53
C THR A 32 5.53 0.29 -27.09
N LEU A 33 6.08 0.99 -26.08
CA LEU A 33 5.70 0.75 -24.67
C LEU A 33 4.17 0.86 -24.48
N SER A 34 3.53 1.80 -25.16
CA SER A 34 2.07 1.95 -25.10
C SER A 34 1.31 0.76 -25.71
N GLN A 35 1.83 0.19 -26.80
CA GLN A 35 1.26 -1.02 -27.41
C GLN A 35 1.49 -2.24 -26.51
N LEU A 36 2.65 -2.37 -25.89
CA LEU A 36 2.94 -3.43 -24.93
C LEU A 36 1.98 -3.38 -23.75
N LEU A 37 1.85 -2.20 -23.13
CA LEU A 37 0.93 -2.00 -21.99
C LEU A 37 -0.53 -2.25 -22.38
N HIS A 38 -0.91 -1.90 -23.62
CA HIS A 38 -2.25 -2.18 -24.14
C HIS A 38 -2.48 -3.67 -24.37
N LEU A 39 -1.50 -4.38 -24.92
CA LEU A 39 -1.54 -5.83 -25.11
C LEU A 39 -1.53 -6.57 -23.76
N GLU A 40 -0.75 -6.13 -22.79
CA GLU A 40 -0.77 -6.67 -21.43
C GLU A 40 -2.14 -6.49 -20.78
N ALA A 41 -2.77 -5.32 -20.93
CA ALA A 41 -4.11 -5.06 -20.43
C ALA A 41 -5.17 -5.93 -21.13
N GLN A 42 -5.09 -6.10 -22.46
CA GLN A 42 -6.01 -6.95 -23.22
C GLN A 42 -5.83 -8.45 -22.93
N ALA A 43 -4.59 -8.89 -22.70
CA ALA A 43 -4.28 -10.28 -22.38
C ALA A 43 -4.62 -10.65 -20.93
N GLY A 44 -5.11 -9.70 -20.12
CA GLY A 44 -5.34 -9.92 -18.71
C GLY A 44 -4.04 -10.24 -17.94
N ILE A 45 -2.88 -9.98 -18.57
CA ILE A 45 -1.57 -10.15 -17.93
C ILE A 45 -1.35 -8.94 -17.01
N SER A 46 -2.16 -8.84 -15.97
CA SER A 46 -1.89 -7.98 -14.81
C SER A 46 -0.76 -8.55 -13.92
N GLY A 47 0.13 -9.29 -14.54
CA GLY A 47 1.15 -10.13 -13.92
C GLY A 47 2.35 -9.40 -13.36
N SER A 48 2.22 -8.14 -12.97
CA SER A 48 3.22 -7.53 -12.11
C SER A 48 3.11 -8.16 -10.72
N ASN A 49 4.09 -8.96 -10.31
CA ASN A 49 4.22 -9.44 -8.92
C ASN A 49 4.66 -8.35 -7.95
N LYS A 50 4.70 -7.09 -8.40
CA LYS A 50 5.06 -5.95 -7.55
C LYS A 50 3.98 -5.70 -6.52
N ALA A 51 4.40 -5.42 -5.30
CA ALA A 51 3.53 -5.02 -4.22
C ALA A 51 4.10 -3.79 -3.50
N ILE A 52 3.27 -3.13 -2.72
CA ILE A 52 3.63 -1.91 -2.00
C ILE A 52 3.36 -2.13 -0.51
N ILE A 53 4.36 -1.81 0.31
CA ILE A 53 4.18 -1.63 1.75
C ILE A 53 4.34 -0.13 2.03
N MET A 54 3.24 0.52 2.42
CA MET A 54 3.25 1.91 2.82
C MET A 54 3.38 2.00 4.33
N ILE A 55 4.46 2.62 4.80
CA ILE A 55 4.70 2.87 6.21
C ILE A 55 4.38 4.35 6.48
N TYR A 56 3.31 4.59 7.21
CA TYR A 56 2.92 5.93 7.61
C TYR A 56 3.41 6.21 9.03
N LEU A 57 4.39 7.10 9.14
CA LEU A 57 4.93 7.55 10.41
C LEU A 57 4.05 8.67 10.95
N VAL A 58 3.20 8.34 11.92
CA VAL A 58 2.28 9.33 12.53
C VAL A 58 3.04 10.26 13.47
N GLY A 59 2.50 11.47 13.65
CA GLY A 59 3.14 12.47 14.51
C GLY A 59 4.26 13.25 13.84
N ALA A 60 4.48 13.06 12.53
CA ALA A 60 5.44 13.80 11.70
C ALA A 60 6.84 13.86 12.32
N PRO A 61 7.60 12.74 12.33
CA PRO A 61 8.97 12.77 12.81
C PRO A 61 9.77 13.84 12.09
N PRO A 62 10.60 14.63 12.80
CA PRO A 62 11.32 15.76 12.20
C PRO A 62 12.26 15.31 11.09
N HIS A 63 12.16 15.89 9.91
CA HIS A 63 13.03 15.52 8.77
C HIS A 63 14.50 15.80 9.03
N GLN A 64 14.82 16.84 9.83
CA GLN A 64 16.17 17.17 10.25
C GLN A 64 16.80 16.15 11.20
N ASP A 65 15.99 15.34 11.84
CA ASP A 65 16.45 14.23 12.70
C ASP A 65 16.52 12.89 11.94
N MET A 66 16.18 12.85 10.67
CA MET A 66 16.13 11.62 9.88
C MET A 66 16.99 11.66 8.62
N TYR A 67 16.50 12.32 7.58
CA TYR A 67 17.09 12.26 6.23
C TYR A 67 17.68 13.57 5.74
N ASP A 68 17.42 14.70 6.42
CA ASP A 68 17.79 16.04 6.01
C ASP A 68 18.35 16.85 7.17
N LEU A 69 19.45 16.37 7.77
CA LEU A 69 20.03 16.85 9.02
C LEU A 69 20.58 18.28 8.95
N LYS A 70 20.89 18.81 7.72
CA LYS A 70 21.42 20.17 7.51
C LYS A 70 22.65 20.51 8.38
N PRO A 71 23.74 19.72 8.33
CA PRO A 71 24.88 19.84 9.24
C PRO A 71 25.53 21.24 9.22
N ASP A 72 25.46 21.94 8.07
CA ASP A 72 26.04 23.27 7.89
C ASP A 72 25.10 24.42 8.33
N ALA A 73 23.88 24.09 8.79
CA ALA A 73 22.94 25.09 9.29
C ALA A 73 23.27 25.49 10.73
N PRO A 74 22.80 26.69 11.18
CA PRO A 74 22.88 27.10 12.58
C PRO A 74 22.24 26.07 13.51
N ALA A 75 22.68 26.03 14.77
CA ALA A 75 22.22 25.04 15.76
C ALA A 75 20.71 25.06 16.01
N GLU A 76 20.06 26.21 15.78
CA GLU A 76 18.62 26.40 15.93
C GLU A 76 17.80 25.71 14.80
N ILE A 77 18.46 25.35 13.69
CA ILE A 77 17.85 24.73 12.52
C ILE A 77 18.22 23.24 12.40
N ARG A 78 19.48 22.93 12.64
CA ARG A 78 19.93 21.54 12.61
C ARG A 78 19.47 20.80 13.86
N GLY A 79 19.14 19.51 13.73
CA GLY A 79 18.85 18.64 14.88
C GLY A 79 20.11 18.33 15.72
N ASP A 80 19.92 17.67 16.86
CA ASP A 80 20.99 17.25 17.75
C ASP A 80 21.80 16.06 17.23
N PHE A 81 21.22 15.28 16.30
CA PHE A 81 21.82 14.06 15.77
C PHE A 81 22.86 14.34 14.68
N GLN A 82 23.84 13.45 14.60
CA GLN A 82 24.92 13.58 13.63
C GLN A 82 24.65 12.82 12.35
N PRO A 83 25.09 13.37 11.18
CA PRO A 83 24.98 12.67 9.92
C PRO A 83 26.03 11.55 9.81
N ILE A 84 25.61 10.38 9.32
CA ILE A 84 26.50 9.29 8.91
C ILE A 84 26.46 9.13 7.39
N SER A 85 27.59 8.73 6.82
CA SER A 85 27.68 8.39 5.40
C SER A 85 26.90 7.13 5.08
N THR A 86 26.30 7.11 3.90
CA THR A 86 25.60 5.92 3.37
C THR A 86 26.48 5.20 2.35
N ASN A 87 26.02 4.04 1.83
CA ASN A 87 26.66 3.34 0.73
C ASN A 87 26.50 4.08 -0.63
N VAL A 88 25.80 5.23 -0.65
CA VAL A 88 25.70 6.10 -1.82
C VAL A 88 26.46 7.39 -1.55
N ASN A 89 27.46 7.68 -2.39
CA ASN A 89 28.29 8.87 -2.21
C ASN A 89 27.47 10.17 -2.25
N GLY A 90 27.71 11.06 -1.29
CA GLY A 90 27.02 12.35 -1.16
C GLY A 90 25.64 12.27 -0.47
N ILE A 91 25.17 11.09 -0.06
CA ILE A 91 23.96 10.95 0.74
C ILE A 91 24.35 10.62 2.17
N GLN A 92 23.88 11.45 3.10
CA GLN A 92 24.01 11.26 4.55
C GLN A 92 22.63 11.19 5.17
N ILE A 93 22.49 10.39 6.24
CA ILE A 93 21.27 10.25 7.05
C ILE A 93 21.65 10.24 8.53
N CYS A 94 20.65 10.25 9.40
CA CYS A 94 20.84 10.23 10.84
C CYS A 94 21.66 9.02 11.34
N GLU A 95 22.54 9.25 12.33
CA GLU A 95 23.36 8.22 12.97
C GLU A 95 22.57 7.08 13.59
N HIS A 96 21.32 7.31 13.96
CA HIS A 96 20.41 6.27 14.48
C HIS A 96 19.83 5.32 13.41
N MET A 97 20.20 5.51 12.14
CA MET A 97 19.72 4.67 11.04
C MET A 97 20.86 3.92 10.30
N PRO A 98 21.80 3.25 11.01
CA PRO A 98 22.98 2.65 10.38
C PRO A 98 22.64 1.51 9.40
N ASN A 99 21.57 0.78 9.65
CA ASN A 99 21.13 -0.29 8.74
C ASN A 99 20.53 0.25 7.45
N LEU A 100 19.80 1.36 7.52
CA LEU A 100 19.29 2.04 6.33
C LEU A 100 20.41 2.67 5.51
N ALA A 101 21.45 3.20 6.18
CA ALA A 101 22.63 3.74 5.51
C ALA A 101 23.34 2.70 4.62
N LYS A 102 23.32 1.41 5.01
CA LYS A 102 23.94 0.31 4.25
C LYS A 102 23.18 -0.08 3.00
N ILE A 103 21.92 0.29 2.88
CA ILE A 103 21.03 -0.07 1.76
C ILE A 103 20.47 1.16 1.03
N MET A 104 21.10 2.32 1.19
CA MET A 104 20.63 3.58 0.58
C MET A 104 20.63 3.52 -0.94
N ASP A 105 21.47 2.69 -1.57
CA ASP A 105 21.45 2.39 -3.00
C ASP A 105 20.11 1.82 -3.52
N LYS A 106 19.26 1.32 -2.61
CA LYS A 106 17.91 0.82 -2.89
C LYS A 106 16.81 1.80 -2.49
N CYS A 107 17.16 2.98 -2.01
CA CYS A 107 16.26 3.98 -1.48
C CYS A 107 16.32 5.27 -2.31
N VAL A 108 15.21 6.02 -2.28
CA VAL A 108 15.14 7.36 -2.89
C VAL A 108 14.65 8.35 -1.83
N PRO A 109 15.54 9.07 -1.14
CA PRO A 109 15.15 10.09 -0.18
C PRO A 109 14.60 11.32 -0.92
N LEU A 110 13.33 11.66 -0.69
CA LEU A 110 12.69 12.85 -1.24
C LEU A 110 12.69 13.97 -0.18
N ARG A 111 13.72 14.81 -0.17
CA ARG A 111 13.94 15.84 0.86
C ARG A 111 13.15 17.14 0.63
N ALA A 112 12.78 17.43 -0.61
CA ALA A 112 12.16 18.70 -1.00
C ALA A 112 10.69 18.53 -1.38
N VAL A 113 9.95 17.70 -0.64
CA VAL A 113 8.51 17.53 -0.86
C VAL A 113 7.78 18.74 -0.25
N VAL A 114 7.04 19.46 -1.09
CA VAL A 114 6.18 20.57 -0.71
C VAL A 114 4.75 20.28 -1.14
N GLY A 115 3.78 20.98 -0.59
CA GLY A 115 2.44 20.98 -1.15
C GLY A 115 1.33 20.42 -0.26
N SER A 116 1.55 20.30 1.07
CA SER A 116 0.41 20.20 1.97
C SER A 116 -0.11 21.60 2.29
N PRO A 117 -1.24 22.03 1.71
CA PRO A 117 -1.77 23.37 1.97
C PRO A 117 -2.38 23.49 3.37
N ASN A 118 -2.60 22.39 4.06
CA ASN A 118 -3.27 22.36 5.36
C ASN A 118 -2.34 21.72 6.40
N GLY A 119 -1.93 22.49 7.39
CA GLY A 119 -1.28 22.01 8.61
C GLY A 119 -2.25 21.24 9.53
N SER A 120 -3.06 20.37 8.96
CA SER A 120 -4.04 19.56 9.68
C SER A 120 -3.44 18.23 10.06
N HIS A 121 -3.82 17.68 11.21
CA HIS A 121 -3.52 16.30 11.64
C HIS A 121 -4.26 15.26 10.77
N ASP A 122 -4.43 15.56 9.50
CA ASP A 122 -5.17 14.75 8.55
C ASP A 122 -4.22 13.98 7.64
N SER A 123 -4.28 12.67 7.69
CA SER A 123 -3.50 11.78 6.84
C SER A 123 -4.01 11.71 5.40
N TYR A 124 -5.12 12.36 5.09
CA TYR A 124 -5.81 12.28 3.79
C TYR A 124 -4.88 12.56 2.60
N ILE A 125 -4.11 13.65 2.66
CA ILE A 125 -3.21 14.04 1.59
C ILE A 125 -2.07 13.04 1.38
N CYS A 126 -1.60 12.41 2.47
CA CYS A 126 -0.55 11.39 2.41
C CYS A 126 -1.04 10.12 1.70
N TYR A 127 -2.32 9.78 1.84
CA TYR A 127 -2.91 8.59 1.24
C TYR A 127 -3.46 8.82 -0.16
N THR A 128 -3.98 10.01 -0.46
CA THR A 128 -4.63 10.32 -1.74
C THR A 128 -3.76 11.11 -2.70
N GLY A 129 -2.74 11.81 -2.21
CA GLY A 129 -1.97 12.79 -2.97
C GLY A 129 -2.81 14.02 -3.40
N ARG A 130 -3.97 14.23 -2.76
CA ARG A 130 -4.94 15.27 -3.11
C ARG A 130 -5.34 16.09 -1.91
N ALA A 131 -5.52 17.39 -2.11
CA ALA A 131 -6.16 18.24 -1.12
C ALA A 131 -7.68 17.96 -1.10
N LYS A 132 -8.34 18.22 0.02
CA LYS A 132 -9.80 18.08 0.16
C LYS A 132 -10.60 19.10 -0.66
N VAL A 133 -9.95 20.06 -1.26
CA VAL A 133 -10.61 21.07 -2.12
C VAL A 133 -11.08 20.41 -3.40
N ASN A 134 -12.35 20.65 -3.77
CA ASN A 134 -12.99 20.08 -4.97
C ASN A 134 -13.03 18.54 -4.96
N GLU A 135 -13.32 17.95 -3.82
CA GLU A 135 -13.54 16.51 -3.71
C GLU A 135 -14.72 16.05 -4.57
N PRO A 136 -14.56 14.96 -5.33
CA PRO A 136 -15.71 14.33 -6.01
C PRO A 136 -16.65 13.71 -4.96
N THR A 137 -17.90 13.45 -5.37
CA THR A 137 -18.84 12.71 -4.53
C THR A 137 -18.24 11.36 -4.12
N GLY A 138 -18.18 11.09 -2.84
CA GLY A 138 -17.53 9.91 -2.26
C GLY A 138 -16.06 10.11 -1.87
N GLY A 139 -15.44 11.24 -2.24
CA GLY A 139 -14.04 11.57 -1.92
C GLY A 139 -13.02 10.94 -2.86
N TRP A 140 -11.78 11.40 -2.78
CA TRP A 140 -10.67 10.79 -3.52
C TRP A 140 -10.25 9.46 -2.90
N PRO A 141 -10.02 8.42 -3.71
CA PRO A 141 -9.56 7.14 -3.20
C PRO A 141 -8.11 7.22 -2.71
N SER A 142 -7.81 6.43 -1.70
CA SER A 142 -6.42 6.21 -1.27
C SER A 142 -5.61 5.49 -2.35
N MET A 143 -4.28 5.59 -2.27
CA MET A 143 -3.36 4.86 -3.14
C MET A 143 -3.65 3.34 -3.11
N GLY A 144 -3.88 2.77 -1.92
CA GLY A 144 -4.18 1.36 -1.77
C GLY A 144 -5.48 0.96 -2.46
N SER A 145 -6.53 1.76 -2.33
CA SER A 145 -7.81 1.54 -3.01
C SER A 145 -7.70 1.67 -4.53
N THR A 146 -6.93 2.67 -4.99
CA THR A 146 -6.69 2.87 -6.43
C THR A 146 -5.97 1.66 -7.04
N ILE A 147 -4.92 1.17 -6.38
CA ILE A 147 -4.17 0.00 -6.87
C ILE A 147 -5.01 -1.27 -6.77
N SER A 148 -5.81 -1.42 -5.70
CA SER A 148 -6.78 -2.51 -5.59
C SER A 148 -7.74 -2.55 -6.77
N SER A 149 -8.26 -1.39 -7.19
CA SER A 149 -9.17 -1.28 -8.32
C SER A 149 -8.50 -1.58 -9.67
N LEU A 150 -7.27 -1.10 -9.86
CA LEU A 150 -6.57 -1.22 -11.15
C LEU A 150 -5.93 -2.60 -11.37
N GLN A 151 -5.46 -3.24 -10.32
CA GLN A 151 -4.62 -4.44 -10.43
C GLN A 151 -5.17 -5.67 -9.68
N GLY A 152 -6.04 -5.45 -8.70
CA GLY A 152 -6.49 -6.54 -7.83
C GLY A 152 -5.36 -7.21 -7.03
N PRO A 153 -5.65 -8.30 -6.32
CA PRO A 153 -4.64 -9.11 -5.63
C PRO A 153 -3.83 -9.95 -6.63
N THR A 154 -2.65 -10.44 -6.20
CA THR A 154 -1.89 -11.42 -6.99
C THR A 154 -2.38 -12.85 -6.75
N SER A 155 -3.19 -13.07 -5.73
CA SER A 155 -3.83 -14.35 -5.38
C SER A 155 -5.28 -14.06 -5.00
N PRO A 156 -6.27 -14.79 -5.56
CA PRO A 156 -7.69 -14.55 -5.29
C PRO A 156 -8.08 -14.80 -3.83
N ASP A 157 -7.27 -15.57 -3.11
CA ASP A 157 -7.52 -15.96 -1.72
C ASP A 157 -7.10 -14.91 -0.69
N VAL A 158 -6.60 -13.76 -1.11
CA VAL A 158 -6.17 -12.67 -0.21
C VAL A 158 -6.70 -11.34 -0.69
N PRO A 159 -6.99 -10.39 0.22
CA PRO A 159 -7.41 -9.05 -0.18
C PRO A 159 -6.31 -8.34 -0.95
N ALA A 160 -6.70 -7.55 -1.96
CA ALA A 160 -5.74 -6.71 -2.70
C ALA A 160 -5.12 -5.64 -1.82
N PHE A 161 -5.90 -5.09 -0.89
CA PHE A 161 -5.48 -4.02 0.00
C PHE A 161 -5.74 -4.37 1.47
N VAL A 162 -4.69 -4.31 2.30
CA VAL A 162 -4.75 -4.57 3.75
C VAL A 162 -4.26 -3.36 4.52
N GLY A 163 -5.00 -2.99 5.55
CA GLY A 163 -4.66 -1.93 6.49
C GLY A 163 -4.28 -2.49 7.87
N LEU A 164 -3.01 -2.39 8.23
CA LEU A 164 -2.49 -2.70 9.56
C LEU A 164 -2.41 -1.43 10.43
N ALA A 165 -3.41 -0.56 10.29
CA ALA A 165 -3.47 0.67 11.06
C ALA A 165 -4.13 0.38 12.41
N PRO A 166 -3.39 0.46 13.53
CA PRO A 166 -3.95 0.29 14.85
C PRO A 166 -4.81 1.51 15.23
N ASN A 167 -5.59 1.38 16.29
CA ASN A 167 -6.33 2.50 16.85
C ASN A 167 -5.33 3.53 17.41
N ALA A 168 -5.26 4.69 16.77
CA ALA A 168 -4.46 5.83 17.23
C ALA A 168 -5.26 6.71 18.19
N GLY A 169 -4.58 7.56 18.97
CA GLY A 169 -5.21 8.57 19.82
C GLY A 169 -6.01 9.57 19.00
N HIS A 170 -5.43 10.03 17.89
CA HIS A 170 -6.12 10.81 16.89
C HIS A 170 -6.70 9.91 15.80
N PRO A 171 -8.04 9.82 15.63
CA PRO A 171 -8.67 8.85 14.72
C PRO A 171 -8.10 8.81 13.29
N PRO A 172 -7.81 9.93 12.62
CA PRO A 172 -7.20 9.92 11.28
C PRO A 172 -5.88 9.15 11.20
N TYR A 173 -5.10 9.11 12.27
CA TYR A 173 -3.83 8.37 12.31
C TYR A 173 -4.02 6.84 12.30
N GLY A 174 -5.18 6.36 12.71
CA GLY A 174 -5.55 4.93 12.66
C GLY A 174 -6.24 4.52 11.35
N SER A 175 -6.29 5.39 10.35
CA SER A 175 -6.92 5.06 9.07
C SER A 175 -5.91 4.55 8.06
N PRO A 176 -6.17 3.45 7.34
CA PRO A 176 -5.35 3.01 6.21
C PRO A 176 -5.64 3.77 4.90
N GLY A 177 -6.52 4.77 4.95
CA GLY A 177 -7.08 5.47 3.80
C GLY A 177 -8.47 4.94 3.39
N LEU A 178 -9.24 5.81 2.78
CA LEU A 178 -10.62 5.51 2.36
C LEU A 178 -10.67 5.09 0.89
N PRO A 179 -11.68 4.30 0.49
CA PRO A 179 -11.85 3.87 -0.90
C PRO A 179 -12.35 5.00 -1.82
N GLY A 180 -12.86 6.09 -1.26
CA GLY A 180 -13.41 7.20 -2.03
C GLY A 180 -14.52 6.75 -2.98
N PHE A 181 -14.58 7.38 -4.16
CA PHE A 181 -15.58 7.08 -5.19
C PHE A 181 -15.46 5.66 -5.79
N LEU A 182 -14.38 4.91 -5.50
CA LEU A 182 -14.24 3.52 -5.97
C LEU A 182 -15.13 2.53 -5.20
N GLY A 183 -15.67 2.94 -4.06
CA GLY A 183 -16.60 2.14 -3.29
C GLY A 183 -15.96 1.09 -2.37
N ILE A 184 -16.81 0.42 -1.60
CA ILE A 184 -16.43 -0.45 -0.48
C ILE A 184 -15.63 -1.69 -0.91
N SER A 185 -15.81 -2.17 -2.14
CA SER A 185 -15.07 -3.32 -2.71
C SER A 185 -13.56 -3.11 -2.74
N HIS A 186 -13.13 -1.85 -2.78
CA HIS A 186 -11.72 -1.47 -2.79
C HIS A 186 -11.23 -0.88 -1.46
N ALA A 187 -12.04 -0.99 -0.40
CA ALA A 187 -11.63 -0.58 0.94
C ALA A 187 -10.52 -1.51 1.49
N ALA A 188 -9.72 -0.97 2.39
CA ALA A 188 -8.72 -1.78 3.08
C ALA A 188 -9.37 -2.85 3.96
N PHE A 189 -8.97 -4.10 3.78
CA PHE A 189 -9.26 -5.14 4.75
C PHE A 189 -8.45 -4.88 6.03
N ARG A 190 -9.11 -4.87 7.17
CA ARG A 190 -8.50 -4.58 8.48
C ARG A 190 -8.54 -5.82 9.37
N PRO A 191 -7.43 -6.57 9.51
CA PRO A 191 -7.39 -7.80 10.31
C PRO A 191 -7.44 -7.56 11.83
N SER A 192 -7.21 -6.32 12.28
CA SER A 192 -7.35 -5.90 13.67
C SER A 192 -8.71 -5.25 13.88
N GLY A 193 -9.57 -5.83 14.68
CA GLY A 193 -10.93 -5.31 14.96
C GLY A 193 -11.99 -6.40 14.87
N PRO A 194 -13.26 -6.03 14.72
CA PRO A 194 -14.38 -6.99 14.63
C PRO A 194 -14.17 -8.05 13.53
N ALA A 195 -13.57 -7.68 12.41
CA ALA A 195 -13.27 -8.61 11.33
C ALA A 195 -12.41 -9.82 11.74
N ARG A 196 -11.58 -9.70 12.79
CA ARG A 196 -10.78 -10.84 13.29
C ARG A 196 -11.64 -11.91 13.95
N SER A 197 -12.67 -11.51 14.69
CA SER A 197 -13.63 -12.45 15.28
C SER A 197 -14.50 -13.12 14.21
N ASP A 198 -14.76 -12.40 13.11
CA ASP A 198 -15.55 -12.92 12.00
C ASP A 198 -14.77 -13.90 11.12
N MET A 199 -13.43 -13.85 11.15
CA MET A 199 -12.55 -14.83 10.49
C MET A 199 -12.53 -16.19 11.20
N VAL A 200 -12.97 -16.26 12.45
CA VAL A 200 -13.16 -17.52 13.18
C VAL A 200 -14.60 -17.97 12.97
N LEU A 201 -14.77 -19.03 12.19
CA LEU A 201 -16.08 -19.63 11.95
C LEU A 201 -16.63 -20.23 13.25
N ASN A 202 -17.13 -19.38 14.16
CA ASN A 202 -17.76 -19.81 15.39
C ASN A 202 -19.04 -20.61 15.08
N GLY A 203 -18.96 -21.94 15.18
CA GLY A 203 -20.11 -22.84 15.07
C GLY A 203 -20.59 -23.16 13.64
N ALA A 204 -19.91 -22.67 12.59
CA ALA A 204 -20.17 -23.10 11.22
C ALA A 204 -18.96 -23.89 10.70
N ASN A 205 -19.18 -25.13 10.24
CA ASN A 205 -18.14 -25.85 9.52
C ASN A 205 -18.06 -25.36 8.06
N LYS A 206 -16.94 -25.66 7.39
CA LYS A 206 -16.68 -25.25 6.01
C LYS A 206 -17.77 -25.74 5.03
N ASP A 207 -18.36 -26.92 5.29
CA ASP A 207 -19.37 -27.51 4.43
C ASP A 207 -20.70 -26.74 4.52
N ARG A 208 -21.12 -26.32 5.72
CA ARG A 208 -22.29 -25.46 5.91
C ARG A 208 -22.13 -24.08 5.29
N LEU A 209 -20.90 -23.55 5.25
CA LEU A 209 -20.63 -22.28 4.59
C LEU A 209 -20.76 -22.44 3.07
N THR A 210 -20.22 -23.52 2.51
CA THR A 210 -20.33 -23.86 1.09
C THR A 210 -21.79 -24.06 0.68
N ASP A 211 -22.59 -24.77 1.50
CA ASP A 211 -24.02 -24.97 1.25
C ASP A 211 -24.81 -23.66 1.26
N ARG A 212 -24.52 -22.76 2.22
CA ARG A 212 -25.14 -21.44 2.29
C ARG A 212 -24.76 -20.57 1.09
N THR A 213 -23.53 -20.67 0.61
CA THR A 213 -23.07 -19.93 -0.57
C THR A 213 -23.73 -20.45 -1.83
N ALA A 214 -23.84 -21.76 -1.99
CA ALA A 214 -24.56 -22.35 -3.11
C ALA A 214 -26.04 -21.94 -3.12
N LEU A 215 -26.66 -21.88 -1.93
CA LEU A 215 -28.03 -21.42 -1.79
C LEU A 215 -28.17 -19.92 -2.12
N LEU A 216 -27.25 -19.09 -1.63
CA LEU A 216 -27.21 -17.65 -1.94
C LEU A 216 -27.05 -17.42 -3.45
N ALA A 217 -26.14 -18.13 -4.10
CA ALA A 217 -25.92 -18.05 -5.54
C ALA A 217 -27.17 -18.46 -6.34
N GLN A 218 -27.95 -19.45 -5.88
CA GLN A 218 -29.21 -19.82 -6.50
C GLN A 218 -30.27 -18.72 -6.33
N PHE A 219 -30.36 -18.09 -5.16
CA PHE A 219 -31.25 -16.95 -4.92
C PHE A 219 -30.85 -15.73 -5.75
N ASP A 220 -29.54 -15.45 -5.90
CA ASP A 220 -29.05 -14.35 -6.69
C ASP A 220 -29.27 -14.58 -8.19
N GLN A 221 -29.13 -15.83 -8.69
CA GLN A 221 -29.53 -16.17 -10.05
C GLN A 221 -31.02 -15.99 -10.30
N PHE A 222 -31.86 -16.30 -9.33
CA PHE A 222 -33.31 -16.09 -9.43
C PHE A 222 -33.64 -14.60 -9.42
N ARG A 223 -33.00 -13.81 -8.57
CA ARG A 223 -33.14 -12.34 -8.55
C ARG A 223 -32.66 -11.67 -9.83
N ARG A 224 -31.46 -12.05 -10.34
CA ARG A 224 -30.93 -11.52 -11.63
C ARG A 224 -31.84 -11.77 -12.83
N LYS A 225 -32.66 -12.81 -12.78
CA LYS A 225 -33.70 -13.06 -13.79
C LYS A 225 -34.90 -12.13 -13.67
N MET A 226 -35.08 -11.49 -12.51
CA MET A 226 -36.21 -10.61 -12.23
C MET A 226 -35.87 -9.12 -12.27
N ASP A 227 -34.62 -8.74 -12.04
CA ASP A 227 -34.16 -7.34 -11.97
C ASP A 227 -33.10 -7.03 -13.00
N SER A 228 -33.34 -5.98 -13.81
CA SER A 228 -32.43 -5.49 -14.84
C SER A 228 -31.35 -4.49 -14.35
N ASP A 229 -31.23 -4.27 -13.03
CA ASP A 229 -30.36 -3.25 -12.47
C ASP A 229 -28.98 -3.82 -12.00
N ARG A 230 -27.91 -3.27 -12.59
CA ARG A 230 -26.48 -3.61 -12.35
C ARG A 230 -25.99 -3.46 -10.90
N VAL A 231 -26.79 -2.92 -9.98
CA VAL A 231 -26.42 -2.74 -8.56
C VAL A 231 -26.20 -4.08 -7.85
N PHE A 232 -26.88 -5.13 -8.29
CA PHE A 232 -26.79 -6.47 -7.69
C PHE A 232 -25.55 -7.27 -8.10
N ASP A 233 -24.96 -6.97 -9.26
CA ASP A 233 -23.71 -7.63 -9.70
C ASP A 233 -22.55 -7.30 -8.76
N GLN A 234 -22.46 -6.03 -8.31
CA GLN A 234 -21.42 -5.60 -7.36
C GLN A 234 -21.54 -6.25 -5.98
N VAL A 235 -22.76 -6.51 -5.51
CA VAL A 235 -22.99 -7.17 -4.21
C VAL A 235 -22.59 -8.64 -4.25
N GLY A 236 -22.81 -9.31 -5.39
CA GLY A 236 -22.40 -10.70 -5.62
C GLY A 236 -20.88 -10.84 -5.55
N ASP A 237 -20.16 -9.98 -6.25
CA ASP A 237 -18.68 -9.99 -6.31
C ASP A 237 -18.06 -9.71 -4.93
N ILE A 238 -18.63 -8.76 -4.17
CA ILE A 238 -18.18 -8.45 -2.78
C ILE A 238 -18.39 -9.65 -1.86
N THR A 239 -19.53 -10.32 -1.98
CA THR A 239 -19.87 -11.48 -1.14
C THR A 239 -18.95 -12.66 -1.44
N GLU A 240 -18.67 -12.92 -2.72
CA GLU A 240 -17.78 -13.99 -3.16
C GLU A 240 -16.34 -13.72 -2.72
N GLN A 241 -15.88 -12.48 -2.87
CA GLN A 241 -14.57 -12.04 -2.39
C GLN A 241 -14.45 -12.15 -0.87
N ALA A 242 -15.45 -11.69 -0.12
CA ALA A 242 -15.47 -11.79 1.33
C ALA A 242 -15.42 -13.25 1.80
N LEU A 243 -16.16 -14.12 1.13
CA LEU A 243 -16.18 -15.56 1.44
C LEU A 243 -14.84 -16.22 1.13
N GLY A 244 -14.23 -15.92 -0.03
CA GLY A 244 -12.89 -16.37 -0.38
C GLY A 244 -11.86 -16.00 0.68
N ILE A 245 -11.90 -14.76 1.17
CA ILE A 245 -11.04 -14.26 2.24
C ILE A 245 -11.27 -15.00 3.56
N LEU A 246 -12.54 -15.18 3.96
CA LEU A 246 -12.92 -15.84 5.23
C LEU A 246 -12.57 -17.34 5.26
N THR A 247 -12.53 -17.97 4.10
CA THR A 247 -12.18 -19.40 3.98
C THR A 247 -10.71 -19.64 3.66
N SER A 248 -9.94 -18.57 3.41
CA SER A 248 -8.56 -18.66 2.98
C SER A 248 -7.61 -19.11 4.09
N SER A 249 -7.09 -20.32 3.96
CA SER A 249 -5.99 -20.77 4.81
C SER A 249 -4.68 -19.98 4.56
N LYS A 250 -4.55 -19.34 3.41
CA LYS A 250 -3.36 -18.57 3.00
C LYS A 250 -3.29 -17.25 3.75
N LEU A 251 -4.40 -16.52 3.82
CA LEU A 251 -4.50 -15.29 4.61
C LEU A 251 -4.34 -15.57 6.11
N ALA A 252 -5.03 -16.60 6.62
CA ALA A 252 -4.92 -16.99 8.03
C ALA A 252 -3.46 -17.30 8.41
N ARG A 253 -2.74 -18.05 7.58
CA ARG A 253 -1.31 -18.34 7.79
C ARG A 253 -0.43 -17.10 7.71
N ALA A 254 -0.74 -16.15 6.82
CA ALA A 254 0.02 -14.91 6.73
C ALA A 254 -0.13 -14.03 7.98
N LEU A 255 -1.30 -14.08 8.61
CA LEU A 255 -1.61 -13.33 9.85
C LEU A 255 -1.14 -14.04 11.12
N ASP A 256 -0.85 -15.33 11.06
CA ASP A 256 -0.40 -16.13 12.20
C ASP A 256 1.12 -16.12 12.31
N LEU A 257 1.63 -15.43 13.34
CA LEU A 257 3.06 -15.35 13.65
C LEU A 257 3.55 -16.50 14.54
N SER A 258 2.67 -17.38 15.03
CA SER A 258 3.06 -18.44 15.99
C SER A 258 4.02 -19.47 15.41
N ASN A 259 4.03 -19.61 14.07
CA ASN A 259 4.90 -20.53 13.34
C ASN A 259 6.08 -19.82 12.63
N GLU A 260 6.34 -18.55 12.96
CA GLU A 260 7.48 -17.84 12.39
C GLU A 260 8.78 -18.25 13.06
N ASP A 261 9.89 -18.21 12.31
CA ASP A 261 11.21 -18.47 12.85
C ASP A 261 11.55 -17.52 14.01
N PRO A 262 11.98 -18.03 15.18
CA PRO A 262 12.33 -17.21 16.33
C PRO A 262 13.37 -16.12 16.03
N ALA A 263 14.37 -16.40 15.19
CA ALA A 263 15.37 -15.40 14.80
C ALA A 263 14.75 -14.26 13.97
N THR A 264 13.76 -14.57 13.14
CA THR A 264 13.00 -13.56 12.40
C THR A 264 12.14 -12.72 13.35
N LEU A 265 11.47 -13.32 14.33
CA LEU A 265 10.70 -12.59 15.34
C LEU A 265 11.59 -11.65 16.18
N GLU A 266 12.76 -12.11 16.55
CA GLU A 266 13.76 -11.30 17.27
C GLU A 266 14.27 -10.14 16.42
N LEU A 267 14.54 -10.36 15.12
CA LEU A 267 15.01 -9.33 14.20
C LEU A 267 14.02 -8.16 14.07
N TYR A 268 12.71 -8.45 13.98
CA TYR A 268 11.68 -7.42 13.92
C TYR A 268 11.37 -6.84 15.32
N GLY A 269 11.49 -7.63 16.37
CA GLY A 269 11.12 -7.28 17.73
C GLY A 269 9.60 -7.21 17.92
N GLN A 270 9.16 -7.15 19.16
CA GLN A 270 7.72 -7.11 19.47
C GLN A 270 7.14 -5.71 19.34
N GLY A 271 7.93 -4.69 19.69
CA GLY A 271 7.44 -3.33 19.79
C GLY A 271 6.56 -3.09 21.02
N HIS A 272 5.72 -2.10 20.96
CA HIS A 272 4.89 -1.66 22.06
C HIS A 272 3.44 -1.47 21.61
N GLU A 273 2.50 -2.08 22.33
CA GLU A 273 1.05 -1.91 22.02
C GLU A 273 0.50 -0.58 22.59
N ALA A 274 1.17 0.01 23.54
CA ALA A 274 0.78 1.29 24.11
C ALA A 274 1.05 2.43 23.11
N ARG A 275 0.09 3.33 23.00
CA ARG A 275 0.23 4.59 22.26
C ARG A 275 0.69 5.71 23.18
N TYR A 276 1.41 6.66 22.64
CA TYR A 276 1.78 7.90 23.32
C TYR A 276 0.96 9.06 22.73
N GLY A 277 0.18 9.73 23.59
CA GLY A 277 -0.64 10.86 23.17
C GLY A 277 -1.58 10.50 22.01
N ASP A 278 -1.51 11.27 20.95
CA ASP A 278 -2.33 11.11 19.73
C ASP A 278 -1.75 10.09 18.75
N GLY A 279 -0.55 9.56 19.02
CA GLY A 279 0.16 8.64 18.14
C GLY A 279 -0.50 7.27 17.99
N ALA A 280 0.09 6.46 17.14
CA ALA A 280 -0.25 5.05 16.96
C ALA A 280 0.63 4.17 17.85
N PRO A 281 0.19 2.93 18.18
CA PRO A 281 1.06 1.95 18.82
C PRO A 281 2.30 1.65 17.98
N ARG A 282 3.45 1.49 18.63
CA ARG A 282 4.73 1.12 17.99
C ARG A 282 4.86 -0.40 17.89
N ASN A 283 3.94 -1.04 17.22
CA ASN A 283 3.92 -2.49 17.06
C ASN A 283 4.84 -2.92 15.91
N ASN A 284 6.04 -3.38 16.25
CA ASN A 284 7.03 -3.83 15.27
C ASN A 284 6.58 -5.07 14.49
N GLN A 285 5.73 -5.91 15.07
CA GLN A 285 5.20 -7.09 14.37
C GLN A 285 4.36 -6.74 13.14
N HIS A 286 3.84 -5.51 13.04
CA HIS A 286 3.15 -5.06 11.85
C HIS A 286 4.06 -4.99 10.60
N PHE A 287 5.36 -4.74 10.77
CA PHE A 287 6.31 -4.79 9.65
C PHE A 287 6.46 -6.23 9.12
N LEU A 288 6.56 -7.20 10.03
CA LEU A 288 6.63 -8.62 9.68
C LEU A 288 5.31 -9.09 9.03
N LEU A 289 4.17 -8.72 9.59
CA LEU A 289 2.86 -9.02 9.01
C LEU A 289 2.71 -8.42 7.62
N ALA A 290 3.15 -7.18 7.40
CA ALA A 290 3.11 -6.53 6.10
C ALA A 290 3.90 -7.31 5.03
N ARG A 291 5.12 -7.78 5.39
CA ARG A 291 5.94 -8.64 4.53
C ARG A 291 5.19 -9.95 4.18
N ARG A 292 4.70 -10.65 5.20
CA ARG A 292 4.00 -11.94 5.02
C ARG A 292 2.72 -11.81 4.18
N LEU A 293 1.99 -10.72 4.35
CA LEU A 293 0.79 -10.42 3.56
C LEU A 293 1.13 -10.20 2.08
N VAL A 294 2.20 -9.48 1.80
CA VAL A 294 2.68 -9.29 0.42
C VAL A 294 3.15 -10.62 -0.17
N GLU A 295 3.89 -11.43 0.57
CA GLU A 295 4.32 -12.79 0.16
C GLU A 295 3.10 -13.71 -0.07
N ALA A 296 2.01 -13.50 0.66
CA ALA A 296 0.75 -14.21 0.45
C ALA A 296 -0.04 -13.72 -0.77
N GLY A 297 0.31 -12.58 -1.35
CA GLY A 297 -0.30 -12.07 -2.57
C GLY A 297 -1.14 -10.80 -2.41
N CYS A 298 -1.10 -10.13 -1.25
CA CYS A 298 -1.65 -8.79 -1.13
C CYS A 298 -0.88 -7.82 -2.04
N ARG A 299 -1.61 -6.93 -2.69
CA ARG A 299 -1.01 -5.94 -3.59
C ARG A 299 -0.51 -4.71 -2.83
N VAL A 300 -1.26 -4.28 -1.84
CA VAL A 300 -0.92 -3.13 -1.01
C VAL A 300 -1.15 -3.44 0.45
N VAL A 301 -0.17 -3.13 1.27
CA VAL A 301 -0.31 -3.13 2.73
C VAL A 301 0.07 -1.76 3.24
N THR A 302 -0.83 -1.13 3.99
CA THR A 302 -0.55 0.13 4.69
C THR A 302 -0.45 -0.15 6.18
N LEU A 303 0.60 0.32 6.82
CA LEU A 303 0.77 0.27 8.27
C LEU A 303 1.09 1.65 8.84
N ASN A 304 0.63 1.89 10.05
CA ASN A 304 0.87 3.11 10.80
C ASN A 304 1.79 2.79 11.99
N PHE A 305 2.75 3.68 12.21
CA PHE A 305 3.74 3.53 13.27
C PHE A 305 4.07 4.90 13.85
N GLY A 306 4.01 5.09 15.19
CA GLY A 306 4.25 6.41 15.78
C GLY A 306 4.46 6.44 17.26
#